data_49af5662844efc5d17a76e0560a2c03e
#
_entry.id   49af5662844efc5d17a76e0560a2c03e
#
_cell.length_a   1.000
_cell.length_b   1.000
_cell.length_c   1.000
_cell.angle_alpha   90.00
_cell.angle_beta   90.00
_cell.angle_gamma   90.00
#
_symmetry.space_group_name_H-M   'P 1'
#
loop_
_entity.id
_entity.type
_entity.pdbx_description
1 polymer ?
#
loop_
_entity_poly.entity_id
_entity_poly.type
_entity_poly.pdbx_seq_one_letter_code
_entity_poly.pdbx_strand_id
1 'polypeptide(L)'
;MFDAKKMSDRGQLFIGDKGTLYSGGRGGPVLLPEEKFKDFPTPPETLPRSPGHWIEWILACKGEGPAPGSNFQYSGWVTESNHLGNVAYRTGKKLEWDPVNLRARNAPEADQFIRRPYRKGWDGTLT
;
A
#
# COMPACT_ATOMS: atom_id res chain seq x y z
N MET A 1 -14.51 4.49 24.48
CA MET A 1 -14.07 5.73 23.87
C MET A 1 -12.59 5.57 23.53
N PHE A 2 -12.19 5.90 22.33
CA PHE A 2 -10.85 5.67 21.82
C PHE A 2 -9.87 6.66 22.47
N ASP A 3 -8.82 6.19 23.13
CA ASP A 3 -7.80 7.08 23.69
C ASP A 3 -6.74 7.38 22.62
N ALA A 4 -6.96 8.46 21.88
CA ALA A 4 -6.05 8.91 20.82
C ALA A 4 -4.61 9.21 21.34
N LYS A 5 -4.42 9.39 22.64
CA LYS A 5 -3.11 9.65 23.25
C LYS A 5 -2.18 8.42 23.26
N LYS A 6 -2.75 7.23 23.09
CA LYS A 6 -1.98 5.98 23.02
C LYS A 6 -1.63 5.54 21.58
N MET A 7 -2.06 6.31 20.59
CA MET A 7 -1.76 6.00 19.19
C MET A 7 -0.38 6.53 18.80
N SER A 8 0.32 5.72 18.01
CA SER A 8 1.50 6.19 17.31
C SER A 8 1.11 7.28 16.30
N ASP A 9 2.03 8.16 15.97
CA ASP A 9 1.93 9.14 14.88
C ASP A 9 1.86 8.47 13.50
N ARG A 10 2.07 7.15 13.45
CA ARG A 10 2.00 6.31 12.27
C ARG A 10 1.13 5.10 12.57
N GLY A 11 0.31 4.72 11.61
CA GLY A 11 -0.51 3.53 11.74
C GLY A 11 -1.77 3.62 10.91
N GLN A 12 -2.56 2.56 11.01
CA GLN A 12 -3.80 2.41 10.27
C GLN A 12 -4.90 1.98 11.23
N LEU A 13 -6.10 2.48 10.98
CA LEU A 13 -7.32 2.11 11.67
C LEU A 13 -8.29 1.48 10.68
N PHE A 14 -8.73 0.27 11.00
CA PHE A 14 -9.80 -0.40 10.26
C PHE A 14 -11.03 -0.43 11.16
N ILE A 15 -12.03 0.37 10.83
CA ILE A 15 -13.25 0.54 11.64
C ILE A 15 -14.32 -0.39 11.08
N GLY A 16 -14.71 -1.38 11.89
CA GLY A 16 -15.77 -2.33 11.58
C GLY A 16 -16.97 -2.16 12.51
N ASP A 17 -18.05 -2.86 12.21
CA ASP A 17 -19.29 -2.87 12.98
C ASP A 17 -19.14 -3.50 14.38
N LYS A 18 -18.20 -4.42 14.53
CA LYS A 18 -17.96 -5.15 15.79
C LYS A 18 -16.82 -4.61 16.64
N GLY A 19 -15.95 -3.82 16.04
CA GLY A 19 -14.76 -3.24 16.70
C GLY A 19 -13.84 -2.59 15.71
N THR A 20 -12.69 -2.14 16.21
CA THR A 20 -11.67 -1.48 15.40
C THR A 20 -10.36 -2.24 15.49
N LEU A 21 -9.71 -2.48 14.35
CA LEU A 21 -8.35 -3.00 14.31
C LEU A 21 -7.39 -1.82 14.17
N TYR A 22 -6.48 -1.69 15.09
CA TYR A 22 -5.39 -0.72 15.05
C TYR A 22 -4.07 -1.41 14.74
N SER A 23 -3.35 -0.93 13.74
CA SER A 23 -2.00 -1.36 13.42
C SER A 23 -1.05 -0.18 13.56
N GLY A 24 -0.32 -0.13 14.67
CA GLY A 24 0.75 0.86 14.90
C GLY A 24 2.04 0.43 14.17
N GLY A 25 2.93 1.39 13.89
CA GLY A 25 4.04 1.23 12.95
C GLY A 25 5.05 0.09 13.23
N ARG A 26 5.20 -0.40 14.47
CA ARG A 26 6.16 -1.47 14.82
C ARG A 26 5.56 -2.61 15.65
N GLY A 27 4.31 -2.48 16.06
CA GLY A 27 3.59 -3.51 16.82
C GLY A 27 2.73 -4.37 15.91
N GLY A 28 2.32 -5.53 16.40
CA GLY A 28 1.26 -6.31 15.77
C GLY A 28 -0.08 -5.54 15.81
N PRO A 29 -1.08 -5.98 15.04
CA PRO A 29 -2.41 -5.40 15.07
C PRO A 29 -3.08 -5.64 16.44
N VAL A 30 -3.82 -4.64 16.92
CA VAL A 30 -4.55 -4.67 18.19
C VAL A 30 -6.03 -4.46 17.93
N LEU A 31 -6.87 -5.30 18.53
CA LEU A 31 -8.31 -5.13 18.49
C LEU A 31 -8.77 -4.16 19.58
N LEU A 32 -9.66 -3.24 19.24
CA LEU A 32 -10.14 -2.19 20.13
C LEU A 32 -11.69 -2.22 20.24
N PRO A 33 -12.23 -1.96 21.43
CA PRO A 33 -11.53 -1.73 22.70
C PRO A 33 -10.90 -3.02 23.24
N GLU A 34 -9.67 -2.93 23.78
CA GLU A 34 -8.89 -4.09 24.23
C GLU A 34 -9.65 -4.96 25.22
N GLU A 35 -10.36 -4.36 26.18
CA GLU A 35 -11.16 -5.05 27.18
C GLU A 35 -12.20 -6.02 26.57
N LYS A 36 -12.82 -5.61 25.45
CA LYS A 36 -13.81 -6.42 24.74
C LYS A 36 -13.20 -7.63 24.05
N PHE A 37 -11.94 -7.52 23.64
CA PHE A 37 -11.26 -8.51 22.81
C PHE A 37 -10.14 -9.24 23.54
N LYS A 38 -10.08 -9.11 24.88
CA LYS A 38 -9.04 -9.70 25.73
C LYS A 38 -8.87 -11.20 25.50
N ASP A 39 -9.97 -11.91 25.35
CA ASP A 39 -9.99 -13.37 25.16
C ASP A 39 -10.27 -13.77 23.71
N PHE A 40 -10.10 -12.83 22.78
CA PHE A 40 -10.31 -13.14 21.37
C PHE A 40 -9.20 -14.07 20.86
N PRO A 41 -9.56 -15.24 20.29
CA PRO A 41 -8.56 -16.20 19.85
C PRO A 41 -7.74 -15.66 18.67
N THR A 42 -6.44 -15.91 18.71
CA THR A 42 -5.58 -15.62 17.55
C THR A 42 -6.03 -16.47 16.37
N PRO A 43 -6.28 -15.87 15.21
CA PRO A 43 -6.63 -16.62 14.01
C PRO A 43 -5.54 -17.63 13.62
N PRO A 44 -5.90 -18.78 13.02
CA PRO A 44 -4.91 -19.72 12.53
C PRO A 44 -4.04 -19.08 11.45
N GLU A 45 -2.77 -19.45 11.42
CA GLU A 45 -1.84 -18.99 10.38
C GLU A 45 -2.18 -19.66 9.05
N THR A 46 -2.73 -18.89 8.12
CA THR A 46 -3.12 -19.38 6.78
C THR A 46 -2.21 -18.90 5.67
N LEU A 47 -1.35 -17.93 5.97
CA LEU A 47 -0.40 -17.38 5.00
C LEU A 47 0.99 -17.99 5.20
N PRO A 48 1.73 -18.25 4.12
CA PRO A 48 3.12 -18.72 4.20
C PRO A 48 3.96 -17.72 5.00
N ARG A 49 4.86 -18.23 5.83
CA ARG A 49 5.84 -17.39 6.53
C ARG A 49 6.91 -16.91 5.56
N SER A 50 7.10 -15.62 5.53
CA SER A 50 8.19 -14.99 4.79
C SER A 50 9.52 -15.25 5.50
N PRO A 51 10.59 -15.63 4.79
CA PRO A 51 11.95 -15.67 5.35
C PRO A 51 12.53 -14.27 5.58
N GLY A 52 11.78 -13.23 5.28
CA GLY A 52 12.17 -11.83 5.32
C GLY A 52 12.41 -11.25 3.93
N HIS A 53 12.02 -9.97 3.77
CA HIS A 53 12.01 -9.31 2.46
C HIS A 53 13.37 -9.26 1.73
N TRP A 54 14.49 -9.24 2.46
CA TRP A 54 15.83 -9.30 1.86
C TRP A 54 16.12 -10.67 1.27
N ILE A 55 15.74 -11.73 1.99
CA ILE A 55 15.96 -13.12 1.54
C ILE A 55 15.04 -13.43 0.35
N GLU A 56 13.78 -13.01 0.40
CA GLU A 56 12.85 -13.15 -0.73
C GLU A 56 13.42 -12.50 -2.01
N TRP A 57 14.01 -11.30 -1.88
CA TRP A 57 14.61 -10.61 -3.01
C TRP A 57 15.81 -11.36 -3.58
N ILE A 58 16.70 -11.85 -2.71
CA ILE A 58 17.87 -12.64 -3.13
C ILE A 58 17.44 -13.93 -3.84
N LEU A 59 16.47 -14.65 -3.27
CA LEU A 59 15.95 -15.89 -3.85
C LEU A 59 15.32 -15.63 -5.23
N ALA A 60 14.55 -14.54 -5.35
CA ALA A 60 13.97 -14.14 -6.62
C ALA A 60 15.03 -13.83 -7.69
N CYS A 61 16.11 -13.13 -7.33
CA CYS A 61 17.23 -12.85 -8.23
C CYS A 61 17.93 -14.12 -8.71
N LYS A 62 17.95 -15.16 -7.88
CA LYS A 62 18.49 -16.47 -8.23
C LYS A 62 17.54 -17.36 -9.02
N GLY A 63 16.27 -16.98 -9.13
CA GLY A 63 15.21 -17.81 -9.69
C GLY A 63 14.82 -18.98 -8.77
N GLU A 64 15.08 -18.86 -7.46
CA GLU A 64 14.78 -19.84 -6.44
C GLU A 64 13.54 -19.44 -5.62
N GLY A 65 12.75 -20.41 -5.21
CA GLY A 65 11.59 -20.18 -4.33
C GLY A 65 10.35 -19.57 -5.02
N PRO A 66 9.32 -19.25 -4.23
CA PRO A 66 8.11 -18.60 -4.72
C PRO A 66 8.35 -17.13 -5.08
N ALA A 67 7.43 -16.53 -5.84
CA ALA A 67 7.46 -15.10 -6.10
C ALA A 67 7.47 -14.31 -4.77
N PRO A 68 8.34 -13.29 -4.66
CA PRO A 68 8.43 -12.49 -3.44
C PRO A 68 7.12 -11.77 -3.14
N GLY A 69 6.80 -11.58 -1.85
CA GLY A 69 5.58 -10.90 -1.42
C GLY A 69 5.47 -9.46 -1.95
N SER A 70 6.61 -8.81 -2.18
CA SER A 70 6.71 -7.45 -2.77
C SER A 70 7.08 -7.48 -4.24
N ASN A 71 6.59 -8.44 -5.03
CA ASN A 71 6.86 -8.48 -6.47
C ASN A 71 6.33 -7.24 -7.19
N PHE A 72 6.85 -6.96 -8.38
CA PHE A 72 6.50 -5.76 -9.15
C PHE A 72 5.01 -5.66 -9.49
N GLN A 73 4.36 -6.78 -9.76
CA GLN A 73 2.93 -6.79 -10.09
C GLN A 73 2.09 -6.29 -8.92
N TYR A 74 2.34 -6.80 -7.71
CA TYR A 74 1.64 -6.36 -6.51
C TYR A 74 2.05 -4.93 -6.10
N SER A 75 3.35 -4.68 -6.02
CA SER A 75 3.88 -3.39 -5.57
C SER A 75 3.60 -2.26 -6.55
N GLY A 76 3.44 -2.57 -7.84
CA GLY A 76 3.02 -1.61 -8.85
C GLY A 76 1.68 -0.97 -8.53
N TRP A 77 0.67 -1.78 -8.23
CA TRP A 77 -0.67 -1.29 -7.85
C TRP A 77 -0.66 -0.44 -6.57
N VAL A 78 0.11 -0.86 -5.57
CA VAL A 78 0.25 -0.09 -4.31
C VAL A 78 0.93 1.24 -4.57
N THR A 79 1.98 1.25 -5.38
CA THR A 79 2.73 2.46 -5.77
C THR A 79 1.85 3.42 -6.56
N GLU A 80 1.09 2.91 -7.51
CA GLU A 80 0.12 3.68 -8.30
C GLU A 80 -0.89 4.38 -7.38
N SER A 81 -1.50 3.65 -6.46
CA SER A 81 -2.47 4.21 -5.51
C SER A 81 -1.88 5.34 -4.66
N ASN A 82 -0.65 5.18 -4.17
CA ASN A 82 0.05 6.20 -3.41
C ASN A 82 0.34 7.45 -4.25
N HIS A 83 0.80 7.26 -5.48
CA HIS A 83 1.11 8.38 -6.37
C HIS A 83 -0.15 9.12 -6.84
N LEU A 84 -1.26 8.41 -7.06
CA LEU A 84 -2.55 9.04 -7.37
C LEU A 84 -3.02 9.99 -6.25
N GLY A 85 -2.77 9.66 -4.99
CA GLY A 85 -3.00 10.57 -3.88
C GLY A 85 -2.21 11.89 -4.02
N ASN A 86 -0.95 11.80 -4.42
CA ASN A 86 -0.12 12.99 -4.67
C ASN A 86 -0.63 13.80 -5.88
N VAL A 87 -1.07 13.13 -6.95
CA VAL A 87 -1.64 13.81 -8.12
C VAL A 87 -2.95 14.51 -7.75
N ALA A 88 -3.85 13.84 -7.01
CA ALA A 88 -5.09 14.43 -6.53
C ALA A 88 -4.85 15.66 -5.65
N TYR A 89 -3.86 15.59 -4.76
CA TYR A 89 -3.45 16.72 -3.92
C TYR A 89 -2.95 17.91 -4.77
N ARG A 90 -2.13 17.66 -5.77
CA ARG A 90 -1.56 18.71 -6.64
C ARG A 90 -2.57 19.33 -7.58
N THR A 91 -3.57 18.57 -8.03
CA THR A 91 -4.66 19.07 -8.87
C THR A 91 -5.78 19.72 -8.06
N GLY A 92 -5.84 19.46 -6.75
CA GLY A 92 -6.94 19.90 -5.88
C GLY A 92 -8.29 19.26 -6.23
N LYS A 93 -8.29 18.13 -6.94
CA LYS A 93 -9.51 17.47 -7.43
C LYS A 93 -9.57 15.99 -7.04
N LYS A 94 -10.79 15.49 -6.89
CA LYS A 94 -11.04 14.05 -6.92
C LYS A 94 -10.76 13.56 -8.34
N LEU A 95 -9.97 12.51 -8.48
CA LEU A 95 -9.62 11.93 -9.78
C LEU A 95 -10.54 10.75 -10.11
N GLU A 96 -11.03 10.71 -11.35
CA GLU A 96 -11.66 9.55 -11.95
C GLU A 96 -10.60 8.80 -12.76
N TRP A 97 -9.93 7.87 -12.10
CA TRP A 97 -8.77 7.20 -12.64
C TRP A 97 -9.13 6.13 -13.66
N ASP A 98 -8.39 6.08 -14.75
CA ASP A 98 -8.41 5.06 -15.78
C ASP A 98 -7.07 4.32 -15.76
N PRO A 99 -6.99 3.16 -15.08
CA PRO A 99 -5.72 2.46 -14.89
C PRO A 99 -5.20 1.82 -16.19
N VAL A 100 -6.07 1.58 -17.17
CA VAL A 100 -5.67 0.99 -18.45
C VAL A 100 -4.91 2.01 -19.30
N ASN A 101 -5.41 3.25 -19.34
CA ASN A 101 -4.81 4.31 -20.13
C ASN A 101 -3.91 5.24 -19.30
N LEU A 102 -3.76 4.97 -18.00
CA LEU A 102 -2.96 5.76 -17.04
C LEU A 102 -3.27 7.25 -17.13
N ARG A 103 -4.56 7.61 -16.98
CA ARG A 103 -5.03 9.00 -17.07
C ARG A 103 -6.21 9.27 -16.11
N ALA A 104 -6.36 10.52 -15.71
CA ALA A 104 -7.55 10.99 -15.01
C ALA A 104 -8.60 11.47 -16.03
N ARG A 105 -9.75 10.79 -16.13
CA ARG A 105 -10.80 11.10 -17.13
C ARG A 105 -11.39 12.50 -16.97
N ASN A 106 -11.52 12.94 -15.72
CA ASN A 106 -12.13 14.22 -15.36
C ASN A 106 -11.14 15.37 -15.15
N ALA A 107 -9.83 15.12 -15.32
CA ALA A 107 -8.78 16.09 -15.05
C ALA A 107 -7.59 15.91 -16.02
N PRO A 108 -7.73 16.33 -17.30
CA PRO A 108 -6.63 16.21 -18.28
C PRO A 108 -5.34 16.92 -17.85
N GLU A 109 -5.47 18.01 -17.09
CA GLU A 109 -4.33 18.74 -16.52
C GLU A 109 -3.48 17.92 -15.54
N ALA A 110 -4.00 16.80 -15.05
CA ALA A 110 -3.27 15.88 -14.19
C ALA A 110 -2.10 15.19 -14.92
N ASP A 111 -2.15 15.09 -16.24
CA ASP A 111 -1.14 14.40 -17.04
C ASP A 111 0.27 14.95 -16.82
N GLN A 112 0.42 16.25 -16.58
CA GLN A 112 1.72 16.87 -16.25
C GLN A 112 2.35 16.33 -14.96
N PHE A 113 1.54 15.73 -14.06
CA PHE A 113 2.00 15.15 -12.80
C PHE A 113 2.14 13.63 -12.87
N ILE A 114 1.55 13.01 -13.89
CA ILE A 114 1.58 11.56 -14.12
C ILE A 114 2.75 11.22 -15.05
N ARG A 115 2.95 12.01 -16.07
CA ARG A 115 3.98 11.81 -17.08
C ARG A 115 5.00 12.93 -17.03
N ARG A 116 6.26 12.58 -17.19
CA ARG A 116 7.34 13.57 -17.31
C ARG A 116 8.08 13.40 -18.63
N PRO A 117 8.57 14.47 -19.25
CA PRO A 117 9.48 14.34 -20.37
C PRO A 117 10.80 13.74 -19.88
N TYR A 118 11.27 12.70 -20.53
CA TYR A 118 12.59 12.15 -20.29
C TYR A 118 13.64 12.89 -21.12
N ARG A 119 14.89 12.82 -20.70
CA ARG A 119 15.99 13.30 -21.52
C ARG A 119 16.04 12.51 -22.84
N LYS A 120 16.56 13.14 -23.91
CA LYS A 120 16.69 12.51 -25.22
C LYS A 120 17.40 11.15 -25.13
N GLY A 121 16.80 10.11 -25.69
CA GLY A 121 17.29 8.72 -25.64
C GLY A 121 16.92 7.94 -24.38
N TRP A 122 16.06 8.51 -23.49
CA TRP A 122 15.57 7.85 -22.26
C TRP A 122 14.04 7.92 -22.16
N ASP A 123 13.37 8.03 -23.28
CA ASP A 123 11.92 8.21 -23.43
C ASP A 123 11.10 6.92 -23.32
N GLY A 124 11.68 5.91 -22.63
CA GLY A 124 10.92 4.75 -22.17
C GLY A 124 10.71 3.64 -23.19
N THR A 125 11.34 3.72 -24.34
CA THR A 125 11.46 2.56 -25.24
C THR A 125 12.56 1.63 -24.76
N LEU A 126 12.40 1.08 -23.54
CA LEU A 126 13.04 -0.18 -23.20
C LEU A 126 12.21 -1.26 -23.91
N THR A 127 12.55 -1.55 -25.16
CA THR A 127 12.14 -2.75 -25.87
C THR A 127 12.74 -3.97 -25.22
#